data_a2312de38c421c66ddf9209a20822be3
#
_entry.id   a2312de38c421c66ddf9209a20822be3
#
_cell.length_a   1.000
_cell.length_b   1.000
_cell.length_c   1.000
_cell.angle_alpha   90.00
_cell.angle_beta   90.00
_cell.angle_gamma   90.00
#
_symmetry.space_group_name_H-M   'P 1'
#
loop_
_entity.id
_entity.type
_entity.pdbx_description
1 polymer ?
#
loop_
_entity_poly.entity_id
_entity_poly.type
_entity_poly.pdbx_seq_one_letter_code
_entity_poly.pdbx_strand_id
1 'polypeptide(L)'
;MSKKAIITGSSSGIGYQYAKYLSKQGWYLDLISKDQERSKNSEENLSYERANFHVYDLGLKESINSIINTIDVPDLIVANAGIAINGVIGELNPYEKEYYYYLMCGGVIDLI
;
A
#
# COMPACT_ATOMS: atom_id res chain seq x y z
N MET A 1 6.67 -6.02 -23.25
CA MET A 1 6.65 -6.54 -21.89
C MET A 1 5.83 -5.64 -20.98
N SER A 2 5.03 -6.25 -20.11
CA SER A 2 4.20 -5.47 -19.21
C SER A 2 5.03 -4.91 -18.04
N LYS A 3 4.77 -3.68 -17.67
CA LYS A 3 5.37 -3.03 -16.52
C LYS A 3 4.62 -3.41 -15.25
N LYS A 4 5.32 -3.42 -14.13
CA LYS A 4 4.78 -3.77 -12.82
C LYS A 4 4.84 -2.59 -11.86
N ALA A 5 3.77 -2.37 -11.10
CA ALA A 5 3.72 -1.33 -10.09
C ALA A 5 3.22 -1.88 -8.76
N ILE A 6 3.79 -1.37 -7.68
CA ILE A 6 3.27 -1.57 -6.32
C ILE A 6 2.57 -0.28 -5.92
N ILE A 7 1.34 -0.40 -5.43
CA ILE A 7 0.57 0.74 -4.92
C ILE A 7 0.15 0.44 -3.49
N THR A 8 0.56 1.28 -2.56
CA THR A 8 0.14 1.19 -1.17
C THR A 8 -1.05 2.11 -0.91
N GLY A 9 -1.97 1.70 -0.03
CA GLY A 9 -3.19 2.43 0.22
C GLY A 9 -4.14 2.43 -0.98
N SER A 10 -4.19 1.32 -1.71
CA SER A 10 -4.87 1.23 -3.01
C SER A 10 -6.39 1.04 -2.93
N SER A 11 -6.94 0.78 -1.75
CA SER A 11 -8.37 0.46 -1.60
C SER A 11 -9.29 1.67 -1.64
N SER A 12 -8.77 2.87 -1.55
CA SER A 12 -9.56 4.09 -1.56
C SER A 12 -8.72 5.32 -1.95
N GLY A 13 -9.41 6.44 -2.24
CA GLY A 13 -8.78 7.72 -2.49
C GLY A 13 -7.83 7.76 -3.67
N ILE A 14 -6.72 8.45 -3.50
CA ILE A 14 -5.72 8.67 -4.55
C ILE A 14 -5.09 7.36 -5.02
N GLY A 15 -4.75 6.48 -4.09
CA GLY A 15 -4.16 5.18 -4.43
C GLY A 15 -5.07 4.34 -5.32
N TYR A 16 -6.36 4.31 -5.02
CA TYR A 16 -7.36 3.61 -5.83
C TYR A 16 -7.45 4.21 -7.25
N GLN A 17 -7.40 5.53 -7.38
CA GLN A 17 -7.43 6.20 -8.68
C GLN A 17 -6.17 5.88 -9.51
N TYR A 18 -5.00 5.83 -8.88
CA TYR A 18 -3.78 5.38 -9.54
C TYR A 18 -3.91 3.95 -10.04
N ALA A 19 -4.48 3.06 -9.21
CA ALA A 19 -4.67 1.66 -9.58
C ALA A 19 -5.58 1.55 -10.81
N LYS A 20 -6.68 2.27 -10.83
CA LYS A 20 -7.58 2.30 -11.98
C LYS A 20 -6.89 2.79 -13.25
N TYR A 21 -6.15 3.88 -13.14
CA TYR A 21 -5.44 4.45 -14.28
C TYR A 21 -4.41 3.49 -14.84
N LEU A 22 -3.54 2.95 -14.00
CA LEU A 22 -2.48 2.03 -14.43
C LEU A 22 -3.04 0.72 -14.95
N SER A 23 -4.13 0.23 -14.37
CA SER A 23 -4.83 -0.95 -14.87
C SER A 23 -5.29 -0.76 -16.31
N LYS A 24 -5.86 0.39 -16.62
CA LYS A 24 -6.30 0.74 -17.98
C LYS A 24 -5.13 0.83 -18.97
N GLN A 25 -3.94 1.18 -18.47
CA GLN A 25 -2.73 1.26 -19.28
C GLN A 25 -2.04 -0.10 -19.47
N GLY A 26 -2.59 -1.15 -18.90
CA GLY A 26 -2.06 -2.51 -19.07
C GLY A 26 -0.96 -2.91 -18.10
N TRP A 27 -0.77 -2.18 -17.01
CA TRP A 27 0.22 -2.52 -15.98
C TRP A 27 -0.22 -3.71 -15.16
N TYR A 28 0.73 -4.53 -14.72
CA TYR A 28 0.53 -5.48 -13.65
C TYR A 28 0.65 -4.75 -12.31
N LEU A 29 -0.31 -4.98 -11.42
CA LEU A 29 -0.40 -4.25 -10.16
C LEU A 29 -0.30 -5.19 -8.97
N ASP A 30 0.53 -4.84 -7.99
CA ASP A 30 0.49 -5.39 -6.65
C ASP A 30 -0.09 -4.31 -5.76
N LEU A 31 -1.32 -4.54 -5.30
CA LEU A 31 -2.12 -3.57 -4.56
C LEU A 31 -2.10 -3.93 -3.09
N ILE A 32 -1.60 -3.03 -2.27
CA ILE A 32 -1.42 -3.27 -0.84
C ILE A 32 -2.35 -2.35 -0.04
N SER A 33 -3.14 -2.95 0.82
CA SER A 33 -4.10 -2.25 1.67
C SER A 33 -4.18 -2.95 3.02
N LYS A 34 -4.46 -2.20 4.07
CA LYS A 34 -4.72 -2.74 5.41
C LYS A 34 -6.15 -3.23 5.54
N ASP A 35 -7.08 -2.65 4.80
CA ASP A 35 -8.51 -2.90 4.93
C ASP A 35 -8.98 -3.97 3.93
N GLN A 36 -9.29 -5.15 4.45
CA GLN A 36 -9.72 -6.28 3.63
C GLN A 36 -11.05 -6.04 2.93
N GLU A 37 -12.01 -5.39 3.57
CA GLU A 37 -13.31 -5.10 2.96
C GLU A 37 -13.18 -4.11 1.81
N ARG A 38 -12.42 -3.03 2.02
CA ARG A 38 -12.17 -2.04 0.97
C ARG A 38 -11.39 -2.66 -0.19
N SER A 39 -10.47 -3.57 0.10
CA SER A 39 -9.74 -4.31 -0.94
C SER A 39 -10.71 -5.13 -1.80
N LYS A 40 -11.64 -5.84 -1.18
CA LYS A 40 -12.66 -6.61 -1.91
C LYS A 40 -13.54 -5.72 -2.79
N ASN A 41 -13.95 -4.57 -2.28
CA ASN A 41 -14.75 -3.63 -3.05
C ASN A 41 -13.97 -3.07 -4.24
N SER A 42 -12.67 -2.83 -4.06
CA SER A 42 -11.79 -2.41 -5.15
C SER A 42 -11.66 -3.48 -6.22
N GLU A 43 -11.58 -4.75 -5.81
CA GLU A 43 -11.45 -5.88 -6.73
C GLU A 43 -12.57 -5.91 -7.77
N GLU A 44 -13.80 -5.59 -7.38
CA GLU A 44 -14.96 -5.62 -8.27
C GLU A 44 -14.84 -4.64 -9.44
N ASN A 45 -13.98 -3.62 -9.32
CA ASN A 45 -13.86 -2.53 -10.27
C ASN A 45 -12.54 -2.52 -11.05
N LEU A 46 -11.65 -3.49 -10.80
CA LEU A 46 -10.35 -3.59 -11.46
C LEU A 46 -10.23 -4.90 -12.22
N SER A 47 -9.37 -4.92 -13.22
CA SER A 47 -9.10 -6.13 -13.98
C SER A 47 -8.30 -7.13 -13.13
N TYR A 48 -8.90 -8.28 -12.85
CA TYR A 48 -8.27 -9.33 -12.05
C TYR A 48 -7.04 -9.96 -12.69
N GLU A 49 -7.01 -10.02 -14.00
CA GLU A 49 -5.94 -10.71 -14.73
C GLU A 49 -4.58 -10.06 -14.51
N ARG A 50 -4.56 -8.79 -14.09
CA ARG A 50 -3.34 -8.00 -13.97
C ARG A 50 -3.16 -7.36 -12.60
N ALA A 51 -3.95 -7.77 -11.62
CA ALA A 51 -3.86 -7.20 -10.27
C ALA A 51 -3.83 -8.31 -9.22
N ASN A 52 -2.88 -8.20 -8.29
CA ASN A 52 -2.80 -9.04 -7.10
C ASN A 52 -3.10 -8.16 -5.89
N PHE A 53 -3.98 -8.62 -5.03
CA PHE A 53 -4.41 -7.89 -3.84
C PHE A 53 -3.73 -8.48 -2.61
N HIS A 54 -3.09 -7.62 -1.84
CA HIS A 54 -2.37 -8.00 -0.62
C HIS A 54 -2.89 -7.20 0.55
N VAL A 55 -3.11 -7.87 1.68
CA VAL A 55 -3.54 -7.21 2.92
C VAL A 55 -2.36 -7.22 3.89
N TYR A 56 -1.78 -6.06 4.12
CA TYR A 56 -0.65 -5.87 5.02
C TYR A 56 -0.80 -4.58 5.80
N ASP A 57 -0.38 -4.60 7.04
CA ASP A 57 -0.23 -3.40 7.86
C ASP A 57 1.19 -2.86 7.66
N LEU A 58 1.32 -1.78 6.90
CA LEU A 58 2.63 -1.20 6.56
C LEU A 58 3.31 -0.48 7.72
N GLY A 59 2.64 -0.36 8.87
CA GLY A 59 3.27 0.11 10.10
C GLY A 59 4.07 -0.97 10.81
N LEU A 60 4.05 -2.21 10.32
CA LEU A 60 4.78 -3.34 10.89
C LEU A 60 5.95 -3.73 9.99
N LYS A 61 7.13 -3.84 10.59
CA LYS A 61 8.35 -4.21 9.86
C LYS A 61 8.25 -5.58 9.20
N GLU A 62 7.57 -6.52 9.83
CA GLU A 62 7.33 -7.87 9.30
C GLU A 62 6.56 -7.83 7.98
N SER A 63 5.61 -6.91 7.84
CA SER A 63 4.86 -6.72 6.60
C SER A 63 5.76 -6.29 5.45
N ILE A 64 6.66 -5.35 5.70
CA ILE A 64 7.61 -4.88 4.70
C ILE A 64 8.54 -6.02 4.27
N ASN A 65 9.05 -6.80 5.22
CA ASN A 65 9.90 -7.94 4.92
C ASN A 65 9.16 -8.99 4.09
N SER A 66 7.89 -9.25 4.41
CA SER A 66 7.06 -10.18 3.62
C SER A 66 6.85 -9.69 2.20
N ILE A 67 6.60 -8.40 2.01
CA ILE A 67 6.44 -7.80 0.69
C ILE A 67 7.72 -7.95 -0.13
N ILE A 68 8.86 -7.61 0.45
CA ILE A 68 10.15 -7.72 -0.24
C ILE A 68 10.45 -9.15 -0.67
N ASN A 69 10.07 -10.12 0.16
CA ASN A 69 10.35 -11.54 -0.11
C ASN A 69 9.35 -12.22 -1.05
N THR A 70 8.16 -11.68 -1.20
CA THR A 70 7.07 -12.34 -1.95
C THR A 70 6.65 -11.63 -3.22
N ILE A 71 6.91 -10.34 -3.33
CA ILE A 71 6.50 -9.54 -4.50
C ILE A 71 7.71 -9.28 -5.39
N ASP A 72 7.54 -9.47 -6.68
CA ASP A 72 8.59 -9.20 -7.68
C ASP A 72 8.97 -7.71 -7.68
N VAL A 73 10.22 -7.43 -8.03
CA VAL A 73 10.73 -6.07 -8.13
C VAL A 73 9.88 -5.27 -9.13
N PRO A 74 9.27 -4.17 -8.71
CA PRO A 74 8.43 -3.37 -9.59
C PRO A 74 9.22 -2.36 -10.42
N ASP A 75 8.58 -1.85 -11.48
CA ASP A 75 9.07 -0.70 -12.25
C ASP A 75 8.67 0.63 -11.61
N LEU A 76 7.60 0.62 -10.81
CA LEU A 76 7.06 1.81 -10.17
C LEU A 76 6.52 1.47 -8.78
N ILE A 77 6.78 2.34 -7.81
CA ILE A 77 6.18 2.25 -6.48
C ILE A 77 5.38 3.55 -6.24
N VAL A 78 4.09 3.41 -5.98
CA VAL A 78 3.24 4.52 -5.55
C VAL A 78 3.03 4.41 -4.05
N ALA A 79 3.83 5.13 -3.28
CA ALA A 79 3.78 5.12 -1.82
C ALA A 79 2.73 6.11 -1.33
N ASN A 80 1.48 5.64 -1.25
CA ASN A 80 0.32 6.45 -0.90
C ASN A 80 -0.29 6.11 0.45
N ALA A 81 0.03 4.96 1.04
CA ALA A 81 -0.55 4.56 2.32
C ALA A 81 -0.19 5.56 3.43
N GLY A 82 -1.18 5.90 4.24
CA GLY A 82 -1.00 6.79 5.36
C GLY A 82 -2.31 7.04 6.09
N ILE A 83 -2.22 7.66 7.24
CA ILE A 83 -3.38 8.06 8.04
C ILE A 83 -3.17 9.46 8.61
N ALA A 84 -4.27 10.18 8.82
CA ALA A 84 -4.26 11.44 9.53
C ALA A 84 -4.54 11.18 11.01
N ILE A 85 -3.75 11.82 11.89
CA ILE A 85 -3.91 11.69 13.34
C ILE A 85 -4.17 13.07 13.89
N ASN A 86 -5.31 13.21 14.56
CA ASN A 86 -5.70 14.45 15.21
C ASN A 86 -5.67 14.24 16.73
N GLY A 87 -5.11 15.21 17.45
CA GLY A 87 -5.05 15.14 18.91
C GLY A 87 -4.13 16.19 19.50
N VAL A 88 -3.98 16.13 20.83
CA VAL A 88 -3.11 17.05 21.57
C VAL A 88 -1.68 16.53 21.49
N ILE A 89 -0.71 17.42 21.40
CA ILE A 89 0.71 17.07 21.43
C ILE A 89 1.01 16.26 22.70
N GLY A 90 1.63 15.11 22.54
CA GLY A 90 2.00 14.23 23.65
C GLY A 90 0.97 13.16 24.00
N GLU A 91 -0.18 13.11 23.34
CA GLU A 91 -1.19 12.05 23.54
C GLU A 91 -0.71 10.66 23.13
N LEU A 92 0.15 10.58 22.11
CA LEU A 92 0.62 9.30 21.61
C LEU A 92 1.66 8.72 22.55
N ASN A 93 1.51 7.43 22.90
CA ASN A 93 2.54 6.71 23.63
C ASN A 93 3.73 6.36 22.71
N PRO A 94 4.89 5.94 23.28
CA PRO A 94 6.07 5.61 22.46
C PRO A 94 5.84 4.56 21.38
N TYR A 95 4.99 3.55 21.66
CA TYR A 95 4.69 2.49 20.70
C TYR A 95 3.89 3.03 19.51
N GLU A 96 2.91 3.89 19.77
CA GLU A 96 2.12 4.53 18.75
C GLU A 96 2.97 5.44 17.89
N LYS A 97 3.88 6.22 18.49
CA LYS A 97 4.80 7.10 17.74
C LYS A 97 5.70 6.29 16.83
N GLU A 98 6.24 5.18 17.30
CA GLU A 98 7.09 4.31 16.50
C GLU A 98 6.31 3.69 15.33
N TYR A 99 5.10 3.21 15.59
CA TYR A 99 4.22 2.64 14.57
C TYR A 99 3.93 3.66 13.46
N TYR A 100 3.51 4.86 13.83
CA TYR A 100 3.17 5.89 12.84
C TYR A 100 4.39 6.41 12.09
N TYR A 101 5.51 6.55 12.78
CA TYR A 101 6.76 6.90 12.11
C TYR A 101 7.12 5.87 11.04
N TYR A 102 7.04 4.59 11.38
CA TYR A 102 7.36 3.51 10.45
C TYR A 102 6.37 3.48 9.28
N LEU A 103 5.08 3.60 9.57
CA LEU A 103 4.03 3.64 8.53
C LEU A 103 4.25 4.78 7.53
N MET A 104 4.55 5.96 8.02
CA MET A 104 4.62 7.18 7.19
C MET A 104 5.99 7.41 6.55
N CYS A 105 7.06 6.90 7.14
CA CYS A 105 8.42 7.17 6.70
C CYS A 105 9.31 5.94 6.61
N GLY A 106 9.60 5.30 7.74
CA GLY A 106 10.59 4.22 7.82
C GLY A 106 10.27 3.05 6.92
N GLY A 107 9.03 2.59 6.93
CA GLY A 107 8.57 1.49 6.09
C GLY A 107 8.64 1.81 4.61
N VAL A 108 8.32 3.04 4.23
CA VAL A 108 8.44 3.49 2.83
C VAL A 108 9.89 3.44 2.37
N ILE A 109 10.82 3.92 3.19
CA ILE A 109 12.26 3.88 2.90
C ILE A 109 12.74 2.44 2.75
N ASP A 110 12.32 1.55 3.65
CA ASP A 110 12.71 0.14 3.60
C ASP A 110 12.12 -0.58 2.37
N LEU A 111 10.95 -0.15 1.91
CA LEU A 111 10.30 -0.74 0.73
C LEU A 111 11.03 -0.37 -0.57
N ILE A 112 11.55 0.84 -0.63
CA ILE A 112 12.31 1.31 -1.78
C ILE A 112 13.69 0.63 -1.83
#